data_85948cee9ec7890d5d2e121eb52f0df9
#
_entry.id   85948cee9ec7890d5d2e121eb52f0df9
#
_cell.length_a   1.000
_cell.length_b   1.000
_cell.length_c   1.000
_cell.angle_alpha   90.00
_cell.angle_beta   90.00
_cell.angle_gamma   90.00
#
_symmetry.space_group_name_H-M   'P 1'
#
loop_
_entity.id
_entity.type
_entity.pdbx_description
1 polymer ?
#
loop_
_entity_poly.entity_id
_entity_poly.type
_entity_poly.pdbx_seq_one_letter_code
_entity_poly.pdbx_strand_id
1 'polypeptide(L)'
;MPAKLPPDRKHLNVLWNHFAKPSYRKRRPHTHRQCIVDKQQYFQLYMNQIIFMREKYPNTDGKLCMYCEQPMTFISAREKTRAQKRMKLPKKVQREHINTNMSIDRLNPLRPYEKGNIVFCCAGCNKRKNAVTPADVLNIMKVYEEMERLTDRSI
;
A
#
# COMPACT_ATOMS: atom_id res chain seq x y z
N MET A 1 -5.82 16.93 -24.29
CA MET A 1 -5.76 15.56 -23.75
C MET A 1 -5.49 15.62 -22.26
N PRO A 2 -6.26 14.92 -21.43
CA PRO A 2 -5.91 14.84 -20.02
C PRO A 2 -4.54 14.17 -19.85
N ALA A 3 -3.70 14.73 -19.01
CA ALA A 3 -2.40 14.19 -18.70
C ALA A 3 -2.54 12.75 -18.14
N LYS A 4 -1.71 11.84 -18.61
CA LYS A 4 -1.69 10.47 -18.06
C LYS A 4 -1.30 10.53 -16.59
N LEU A 5 -2.06 9.83 -15.74
CA LEU A 5 -1.72 9.70 -14.33
C LEU A 5 -0.34 9.02 -14.17
N PRO A 6 0.48 9.47 -13.22
CA PRO A 6 1.71 8.77 -12.87
C PRO A 6 1.45 7.30 -12.51
N PRO A 7 2.42 6.39 -12.71
CA PRO A 7 2.24 4.95 -12.48
C PRO A 7 1.74 4.61 -11.07
N ASP A 8 2.24 5.28 -10.05
CA ASP A 8 1.81 5.07 -8.65
C ASP A 8 0.34 5.45 -8.43
N ARG A 9 -0.11 6.58 -9.01
CA ARG A 9 -1.50 7.03 -8.92
C ARG A 9 -2.45 6.10 -9.68
N LYS A 10 -2.02 5.64 -10.83
CA LYS A 10 -2.78 4.67 -11.62
C LYS A 10 -2.95 3.36 -10.85
N HIS A 11 -1.88 2.86 -10.26
CA HIS A 11 -1.92 1.64 -9.45
C HIS A 11 -2.77 1.81 -8.19
N LEU A 12 -2.68 2.97 -7.54
CA LEU A 12 -3.48 3.32 -6.38
C LEU A 12 -4.99 3.27 -6.70
N ASN A 13 -5.40 3.78 -7.87
CA ASN A 13 -6.77 3.69 -8.36
C ASN A 13 -7.23 2.23 -8.57
N VAL A 14 -6.37 1.40 -9.15
CA VAL A 14 -6.66 -0.02 -9.37
C VAL A 14 -6.90 -0.73 -8.03
N LEU A 15 -6.06 -0.49 -7.05
CA LEU A 15 -6.20 -1.06 -5.70
C LEU A 15 -7.50 -0.58 -5.04
N TRP A 16 -7.81 0.71 -5.12
CA TRP A 16 -9.07 1.24 -4.62
C TRP A 16 -10.28 0.53 -5.19
N ASN A 17 -10.32 0.34 -6.50
CA ASN A 17 -11.41 -0.35 -7.17
C ASN A 17 -11.56 -1.80 -6.73
N HIS A 18 -10.49 -2.45 -6.29
CA HIS A 18 -10.55 -3.81 -5.79
C HIS A 18 -11.19 -3.91 -4.40
N PHE A 19 -10.73 -3.16 -3.43
CA PHE A 19 -11.21 -3.33 -2.06
C PHE A 19 -12.43 -2.49 -1.70
N ALA A 20 -12.71 -1.41 -2.43
CA ALA A 20 -13.89 -0.57 -2.21
C ALA A 20 -15.15 -1.07 -2.93
N LYS A 21 -15.04 -1.97 -3.91
CA LYS A 21 -16.19 -2.47 -4.68
C LYS A 21 -17.15 -3.30 -3.83
N PRO A 22 -18.48 -3.02 -3.93
CA PRO A 22 -19.51 -3.81 -3.23
C PRO A 22 -19.49 -5.30 -3.60
N SER A 23 -19.14 -5.64 -4.85
CA SER A 23 -19.04 -7.03 -5.32
C SER A 23 -17.96 -7.83 -4.60
N TYR A 24 -16.85 -7.20 -4.22
CA TYR A 24 -15.79 -7.83 -3.45
C TYR A 24 -16.22 -8.11 -2.01
N ARG A 25 -17.02 -7.21 -1.42
CA ARG A 25 -17.61 -7.36 -0.08
C ARG A 25 -18.60 -8.54 -0.01
N LYS A 26 -19.42 -8.74 -1.04
CA LYS A 26 -20.38 -9.84 -1.10
C LYS A 26 -19.73 -11.22 -1.15
N ARG A 27 -18.54 -11.33 -1.76
CA ARG A 27 -17.81 -12.61 -1.87
C ARG A 27 -17.15 -13.06 -0.58
N ARG A 28 -16.96 -12.16 0.39
CA ARG A 28 -16.30 -12.46 1.67
C ARG A 28 -16.97 -11.72 2.83
N PRO A 29 -18.25 -12.07 3.13
CA PRO A 29 -19.03 -11.35 4.14
C PRO A 29 -18.49 -11.52 5.58
N HIS A 30 -17.68 -12.55 5.83
CA HIS A 30 -17.14 -12.86 7.16
C HIS A 30 -15.78 -12.21 7.43
N THR A 31 -15.20 -11.47 6.48
CA THR A 31 -13.97 -10.77 6.72
C THR A 31 -14.26 -9.32 7.10
N HIS A 32 -13.64 -8.82 8.16
CA HIS A 32 -13.69 -7.42 8.58
C HIS A 32 -13.07 -6.45 7.54
N ARG A 33 -13.25 -6.77 6.27
CA ARG A 33 -12.71 -6.02 5.13
C ARG A 33 -13.64 -4.91 4.65
N GLN A 34 -14.39 -4.30 5.55
CA GLN A 34 -15.10 -3.08 5.21
C GLN A 34 -14.10 -1.95 4.98
N CYS A 35 -14.37 -1.13 3.97
CA CYS A 35 -13.65 0.10 3.72
C CYS A 35 -14.52 1.26 4.24
N ILE A 36 -14.05 1.93 5.28
CA ILE A 36 -14.75 3.06 5.90
C ILE A 36 -14.25 4.40 5.35
N VAL A 37 -13.01 4.45 4.86
CA VAL A 37 -12.46 5.65 4.23
C VAL A 37 -13.10 5.90 2.87
N ASP A 38 -13.32 7.15 2.53
CA ASP A 38 -13.67 7.55 1.16
C ASP A 38 -12.41 7.62 0.27
N LYS A 39 -12.62 7.80 -1.03
CA LYS A 39 -11.53 7.83 -2.01
C LYS A 39 -10.54 8.97 -1.74
N GLN A 40 -11.02 10.13 -1.34
CA GLN A 40 -10.18 11.30 -1.04
C GLN A 40 -9.31 11.05 0.19
N GLN A 41 -9.86 10.49 1.25
CA GLN A 41 -9.12 10.10 2.46
C GLN A 41 -8.06 9.05 2.15
N TYR A 42 -8.38 8.07 1.34
CA TYR A 42 -7.45 7.03 0.88
C TYR A 42 -6.24 7.62 0.14
N PHE A 43 -6.47 8.52 -0.80
CA PHE A 43 -5.39 9.23 -1.50
C PHE A 43 -4.56 10.09 -0.55
N GLN A 44 -5.21 10.72 0.42
CA GLN A 44 -4.52 11.53 1.43
C GLN A 44 -3.62 10.67 2.32
N LEU A 45 -4.07 9.50 2.74
CA LEU A 45 -3.26 8.56 3.52
C LEU A 45 -2.01 8.11 2.76
N TYR A 46 -2.13 7.87 1.46
CA TYR A 46 -0.99 7.57 0.60
C TYR A 46 0.01 8.73 0.55
N MET A 47 -0.47 9.95 0.33
CA MET A 47 0.39 11.14 0.31
C MET A 47 1.06 11.38 1.66
N ASN A 48 0.37 11.14 2.76
CA ASN A 48 0.94 11.27 4.10
C ASN A 48 2.10 10.31 4.31
N GLN A 49 1.97 9.07 3.85
CA GLN A 49 3.07 8.11 3.90
C GLN A 49 4.26 8.53 3.05
N ILE A 50 4.04 9.06 1.86
CA ILE A 50 5.11 9.60 0.99
C ILE A 50 5.86 10.74 1.70
N ILE A 51 5.14 11.68 2.29
CA ILE A 51 5.72 12.81 3.02
C ILE A 51 6.55 12.32 4.20
N PHE A 52 6.01 11.42 5.00
CA PHE A 52 6.71 10.81 6.12
C PHE A 52 8.02 10.11 5.69
N MET A 53 7.95 9.28 4.66
CA MET A 53 9.13 8.56 4.15
C MET A 53 10.15 9.48 3.52
N ARG A 54 9.73 10.55 2.88
CA ARG A 54 10.62 11.57 2.31
C ARG A 54 11.34 12.37 3.39
N GLU A 55 10.70 12.67 4.50
CA GLU A 55 11.32 13.28 5.68
C GLU A 55 12.40 12.36 6.29
N LYS A 56 12.09 11.09 6.40
CA LYS A 56 13.00 10.08 6.94
C LYS A 56 14.18 9.77 5.99
N TYR A 57 13.90 9.76 4.68
CA TYR A 57 14.87 9.46 3.62
C TYR A 57 14.85 10.54 2.54
N PRO A 58 15.53 11.70 2.78
CA PRO A 58 15.42 12.88 1.90
C PRO A 58 15.93 12.66 0.47
N ASN A 59 16.77 11.65 0.25
CA ASN A 59 17.32 11.33 -1.08
C ASN A 59 16.41 10.40 -1.90
N THR A 60 15.22 10.10 -1.41
CA THR A 60 14.24 9.25 -2.08
C THR A 60 12.99 10.06 -2.45
N ASP A 61 12.15 9.49 -3.32
CA ASP A 61 10.85 10.07 -3.65
C ASP A 61 9.77 9.80 -2.59
N GLY A 62 10.10 9.05 -1.54
CA GLY A 62 9.19 8.68 -0.46
C GLY A 62 8.24 7.53 -0.77
N LYS A 63 8.27 6.97 -1.96
CA LYS A 63 7.42 5.84 -2.37
C LYS A 63 7.99 4.51 -1.88
N LEU A 64 8.11 4.39 -0.56
CA LEU A 64 8.75 3.28 0.13
C LEU A 64 7.73 2.44 0.88
N CYS A 65 8.01 1.14 0.99
CA CYS A 65 7.22 0.21 1.80
C CYS A 65 7.24 0.62 3.28
N MET A 66 6.08 0.65 3.92
CA MET A 66 5.99 0.99 5.35
C MET A 66 6.76 0.02 6.25
N TYR A 67 6.88 -1.25 5.87
CA TYR A 67 7.52 -2.29 6.69
C TYR A 67 9.03 -2.43 6.45
N CYS A 68 9.44 -2.63 5.20
CA CYS A 68 10.86 -2.85 4.86
C CYS A 68 11.59 -1.60 4.41
N GLU A 69 10.86 -0.49 4.20
CA GLU A 69 11.42 0.81 3.78
C GLU A 69 12.15 0.78 2.43
N GLN A 70 11.93 -0.25 1.63
CA GLN A 70 12.49 -0.36 0.28
C GLN A 70 11.55 0.25 -0.77
N PRO A 71 12.10 0.72 -1.91
CA PRO A 71 11.28 1.25 -2.99
C PRO A 71 10.24 0.25 -3.47
N MET A 72 9.01 0.73 -3.66
CA MET A 72 7.92 -0.06 -4.23
C MET A 72 7.86 0.14 -5.74
N THR A 73 7.34 -0.87 -6.45
CA THR A 73 7.00 -0.79 -7.87
C THR A 73 5.48 -0.64 -8.05
N PHE A 74 5.07 -0.10 -9.20
CA PHE A 74 3.67 0.22 -9.50
C PHE A 74 3.29 -0.34 -10.85
N ILE A 75 3.24 -1.67 -10.93
CA ILE A 75 3.00 -2.40 -12.17
C ILE A 75 1.59 -2.99 -12.12
N SER A 76 0.79 -2.77 -13.16
CA SER A 76 -0.54 -3.38 -13.26
C SER A 76 -0.45 -4.89 -13.40
N ALA A 77 -1.53 -5.60 -13.03
CA ALA A 77 -1.61 -7.05 -13.19
C ALA A 77 -1.36 -7.51 -14.64
N ARG A 78 -1.84 -6.72 -15.62
CA ARG A 78 -1.64 -6.98 -17.06
C ARG A 78 -0.18 -6.82 -17.46
N GLU A 79 0.50 -5.77 -16.98
CA GLU A 79 1.93 -5.54 -17.21
C GLU A 79 2.78 -6.61 -16.54
N LYS A 80 2.42 -7.06 -15.34
CA LYS A 80 3.05 -8.20 -14.65
C LYS A 80 3.02 -9.46 -15.51
N THR A 81 1.85 -9.82 -16.02
CA THR A 81 1.68 -11.02 -16.84
C THR A 81 2.52 -10.94 -18.11
N ARG A 82 2.55 -9.78 -18.77
CA ARG A 82 3.37 -9.55 -19.96
C ARG A 82 4.87 -9.63 -19.64
N ALA A 83 5.31 -8.99 -18.56
CA ALA A 83 6.71 -9.01 -18.13
C ALA A 83 7.16 -10.43 -17.76
N GLN A 84 6.33 -11.20 -17.07
CA GLN A 84 6.61 -12.59 -16.73
C GLN A 84 6.76 -13.47 -17.97
N LYS A 85 5.91 -13.28 -18.97
CA LYS A 85 5.98 -14.01 -20.25
C LYS A 85 7.23 -13.65 -21.07
N ARG A 86 7.66 -12.37 -21.02
CA ARG A 86 8.84 -11.88 -21.74
C ARG A 86 10.15 -12.29 -21.09
N MET A 87 10.21 -12.33 -19.76
CA MET A 87 11.45 -12.56 -19.03
C MET A 87 11.98 -13.99 -19.14
N LYS A 88 11.16 -14.97 -19.51
CA LYS A 88 11.55 -16.41 -19.57
C LYS A 88 12.31 -16.90 -18.32
N LEU A 89 12.09 -16.24 -17.18
CA LEU A 89 12.75 -16.51 -15.92
C LEU A 89 12.04 -17.65 -15.16
N PRO A 90 12.76 -18.40 -14.31
CA PRO A 90 12.13 -19.35 -13.40
C PRO A 90 11.02 -18.70 -12.58
N LYS A 91 9.95 -19.43 -12.30
CA LYS A 91 8.79 -18.91 -11.52
C LYS A 91 9.17 -18.29 -10.17
N LYS A 92 10.20 -18.81 -9.51
CA LYS A 92 10.72 -18.26 -8.25
C LYS A 92 11.24 -16.84 -8.42
N VAL A 93 12.05 -16.59 -9.43
CA VAL A 93 12.62 -15.27 -9.74
C VAL A 93 11.53 -14.30 -10.16
N GLN A 94 10.53 -14.75 -10.92
CA GLN A 94 9.37 -13.95 -11.29
C GLN A 94 8.57 -13.50 -10.05
N ARG A 95 8.41 -14.36 -9.04
CA ARG A 95 7.75 -14.03 -7.76
C ARG A 95 8.49 -12.96 -6.98
N GLU A 96 9.82 -12.96 -6.99
CA GLU A 96 10.63 -11.95 -6.32
C GLU A 96 10.40 -10.56 -6.91
N HIS A 97 10.30 -10.43 -8.22
CA HIS A 97 9.96 -9.17 -8.89
C HIS A 97 8.53 -8.68 -8.59
N ILE A 98 7.60 -9.59 -8.37
CA ILE A 98 6.21 -9.25 -8.00
C ILE A 98 6.14 -8.76 -6.56
N ASN A 99 7.03 -9.23 -5.69
CA ASN A 99 7.02 -8.92 -4.27
C ASN A 99 7.30 -7.45 -3.94
N THR A 100 7.89 -6.68 -4.86
CA THR A 100 8.16 -5.25 -4.67
C THR A 100 6.95 -4.37 -5.00
N ASN A 101 5.92 -4.91 -5.63
CA ASN A 101 4.77 -4.13 -6.08
C ASN A 101 3.93 -3.63 -4.89
N MET A 102 3.44 -2.39 -5.00
CA MET A 102 2.64 -1.78 -3.94
C MET A 102 1.36 -2.57 -3.68
N SER A 103 1.08 -2.78 -2.42
CA SER A 103 -0.13 -3.41 -1.89
C SER A 103 -0.64 -2.58 -0.71
N ILE A 104 -1.88 -2.82 -0.33
CA ILE A 104 -2.50 -2.19 0.84
C ILE A 104 -2.67 -3.24 1.91
N ASP A 105 -2.31 -2.89 3.13
CA ASP A 105 -2.46 -3.76 4.28
C ASP A 105 -3.21 -3.07 5.41
N ARG A 106 -3.88 -3.87 6.23
CA ARG A 106 -4.46 -3.44 7.50
C ARG A 106 -3.49 -3.79 8.62
N LEU A 107 -3.13 -2.81 9.43
CA LEU A 107 -2.26 -3.04 10.59
C LEU A 107 -2.86 -4.07 11.54
N ASN A 108 -4.12 -3.86 11.89
CA ASN A 108 -4.91 -4.82 12.66
C ASN A 108 -5.90 -5.53 11.72
N PRO A 109 -5.72 -6.82 11.45
CA PRO A 109 -6.59 -7.56 10.54
C PRO A 109 -8.02 -7.73 11.07
N LEU A 110 -8.26 -7.47 12.35
CA LEU A 110 -9.59 -7.52 12.97
C LEU A 110 -10.39 -6.22 12.78
N ARG A 111 -9.73 -5.15 12.31
CA ARG A 111 -10.37 -3.86 12.05
C ARG A 111 -10.51 -3.61 10.54
N PRO A 112 -11.47 -2.78 10.12
CA PRO A 112 -11.68 -2.46 8.70
C PRO A 112 -10.56 -1.59 8.13
N TYR A 113 -10.62 -1.34 6.83
CA TYR A 113 -9.82 -0.32 6.16
C TYR A 113 -10.32 1.06 6.61
N GLU A 114 -9.65 1.64 7.59
CA GLU A 114 -9.98 2.93 8.19
C GLU A 114 -8.73 3.76 8.45
N LYS A 115 -8.90 5.05 8.70
CA LYS A 115 -7.80 5.93 9.09
C LYS A 115 -7.10 5.34 10.34
N GLY A 116 -5.76 5.29 10.29
CA GLY A 116 -4.95 4.68 11.34
C GLY A 116 -4.76 3.17 11.23
N ASN A 117 -5.41 2.50 10.28
CA ASN A 117 -5.29 1.05 10.05
C ASN A 117 -4.85 0.67 8.64
N ILE A 118 -4.60 1.63 7.77
CA ILE A 118 -4.16 1.40 6.39
C ILE A 118 -2.69 1.75 6.26
N VAL A 119 -1.91 0.84 5.68
CA VAL A 119 -0.53 1.08 5.26
C VAL A 119 -0.32 0.65 3.83
N PHE A 120 0.59 1.34 3.15
CA PHE A 120 1.04 0.99 1.81
C PHE A 120 2.38 0.28 1.93
N CYS A 121 2.43 -0.94 1.46
CA CYS A 121 3.58 -1.83 1.60
C CYS A 121 3.81 -2.62 0.32
N CYS A 122 4.98 -3.24 0.20
CA CYS A 122 5.21 -4.15 -0.90
C CYS A 122 4.46 -5.48 -0.69
N ALA A 123 4.10 -6.14 -1.78
CA ALA A 123 3.36 -7.39 -1.75
C ALA A 123 4.08 -8.49 -0.94
N GLY A 124 5.41 -8.50 -0.98
CA GLY A 124 6.21 -9.45 -0.21
C GLY A 124 6.05 -9.27 1.30
N CYS A 125 6.09 -8.03 1.80
CA CYS A 125 5.85 -7.75 3.22
C CYS A 125 4.42 -8.04 3.62
N ASN A 126 3.44 -7.72 2.78
CA ASN A 126 2.04 -8.03 3.04
C ASN A 126 1.80 -9.54 3.23
N LYS A 127 2.44 -10.37 2.41
CA LYS A 127 2.36 -11.83 2.55
C LYS A 127 3.04 -12.36 3.82
N ARG A 128 4.12 -11.72 4.28
CA ARG A 128 4.91 -12.13 5.46
C ARG A 128 4.38 -11.59 6.77
N LYS A 129 3.39 -10.73 6.76
CA LYS A 129 2.87 -10.00 7.92
C LYS A 129 2.26 -10.88 9.02
N ASN A 130 2.02 -12.16 8.80
CA ASN A 130 1.50 -13.08 9.83
C ASN A 130 2.34 -13.14 11.12
N ALA A 131 3.46 -12.40 11.17
CA ALA A 131 4.39 -12.32 12.29
C ALA A 131 4.49 -10.90 12.92
N VAL A 132 3.55 -9.99 12.67
CA VAL A 132 3.57 -8.67 13.31
C VAL A 132 3.27 -8.81 14.80
N THR A 133 4.25 -8.47 15.63
CA THR A 133 4.10 -8.52 17.08
C THR A 133 3.31 -7.31 17.61
N PRO A 134 2.72 -7.39 18.82
CA PRO A 134 2.10 -6.21 19.46
C PRO A 134 3.05 -5.00 19.57
N ALA A 135 4.34 -5.26 19.78
CA ALA A 135 5.37 -4.19 19.82
C ALA A 135 5.51 -3.50 18.46
N ASP A 136 5.49 -4.26 17.36
CA ASP A 136 5.53 -3.69 16.00
C ASP A 136 4.29 -2.84 15.72
N VAL A 137 3.12 -3.28 16.15
CA VAL A 137 1.87 -2.52 16.02
C VAL A 137 1.96 -1.18 16.77
N LEU A 138 2.49 -1.19 18.00
CA LEU A 138 2.69 0.04 18.78
C LEU A 138 3.67 1.00 18.09
N ASN A 139 4.76 0.50 17.54
CA ASN A 139 5.73 1.31 16.80
C ASN A 139 5.09 1.95 15.57
N ILE A 140 4.27 1.21 14.84
CA ILE A 140 3.58 1.72 13.66
C ILE A 140 2.50 2.75 14.05
N MET A 141 1.82 2.57 15.17
CA MET A 141 0.89 3.59 15.69
C MET A 141 1.60 4.90 15.98
N LYS A 142 2.81 4.87 16.56
CA LYS A 142 3.64 6.07 16.76
C LYS A 142 4.02 6.74 15.44
N VAL A 143 4.30 5.96 14.41
CA VAL A 143 4.56 6.44 13.05
C VAL A 143 3.34 7.16 12.50
N TYR A 144 2.13 6.64 12.71
CA TYR A 144 0.90 7.31 12.32
C TYR A 144 0.70 8.67 13.00
N GLU A 145 0.94 8.75 14.30
CA GLU A 145 0.86 10.00 15.03
C GLU A 145 1.85 11.04 14.46
N GLU A 146 3.05 10.61 14.12
CA GLU A 146 4.05 11.48 13.50
C GLU A 146 3.61 11.94 12.09
N MET A 147 3.06 11.05 11.28
CA MET A 147 2.53 11.39 9.96
C MET A 147 1.41 12.45 10.06
N GLU A 148 0.51 12.32 11.02
CA GLU A 148 -0.54 13.31 11.27
C GLU A 148 0.05 14.66 11.64
N ARG A 149 1.03 14.70 12.53
CA ARG A 149 1.71 15.95 12.93
C ARG A 149 2.39 16.65 11.74
N LEU A 150 3.05 15.89 10.86
CA LEU A 150 3.69 16.45 9.68
C LEU A 150 2.67 17.01 8.69
N THR A 151 1.55 16.35 8.53
CA THR A 151 0.45 16.81 7.67
C THR A 151 -0.16 18.11 8.20
N ASP A 152 -0.41 18.20 9.49
CA ASP A 152 -0.96 19.40 10.12
C ASP A 152 -0.02 20.62 10.02
N ARG A 153 1.29 20.39 10.00
CA ARG A 153 2.28 21.48 9.78
C ARG A 153 2.36 21.95 8.33
N SER A 154 1.90 21.15 7.38
CA SER A 154 1.95 21.46 5.94
C SER A 154 0.74 22.30 5.48
N ILE A 155 -0.20 22.54 6.36
CA ILE A 155 -1.35 23.42 6.16
C ILE A 155 -1.02 24.80 6.75
#